data_1e60575fbad80e2afd86b0fa7a6d1d0d
#
_entry.id   1e60575fbad80e2afd86b0fa7a6d1d0d
#
_cell.length_a   1.000
_cell.length_b   1.000
_cell.length_c   1.000
_cell.angle_alpha   90.00
_cell.angle_beta   90.00
_cell.angle_gamma   90.00
#
_symmetry.space_group_name_H-M   'P 1'
#
loop_
_entity.id
_entity.type
_entity.pdbx_description
1 polymer ?
#
loop_
_entity_poly.entity_id
_entity_poly.type
_entity_poly.pdbx_seq_one_letter_code
_entity_poly.pdbx_strand_id
1 'polypeptide(L)'
;KKLGLSIDWDREISTCNEEYYKHQQGFFLELLEKKLVYRKENYVNWDPVDETVLANEQVIDGKGWRSGATVQRKKLSQWFFNISKFSQNLLDGLNDLNSWPNKVKIMQKNWIGKSFGCEIDFKVEGELPINNIKCFTTRPDTLFGFSFLALSVDHEVSKFYKNDPDFIKFKEECSKTGTTEESIAVGEKIGFKTSLIATNPLDPKNKVPVFFANFVLMDYGFGAVFGCPAHDQRDFDFAKKYNLDIKTVVKPNAEKDDFQVINKAYPDPGIIINSDFLNGLVAPEDSVIKTIKILEEKKLGKKKINFRLKDWGVSRQRYWGCPIPIAYDEEGKVHPIPKSMLPVKLPENINLNVKGNPLDDQKEWKEININGKKLTRETDTLDTFVCSSWYYLRFCSPKEKEYGFNK
;
A
#
# COMPACT_ATOMS: atom_id res chain seq x y z
N LYS A 1 33.25 -12.79 20.31
CA LYS A 1 34.59 -13.24 20.78
C LYS A 1 34.48 -14.52 21.60
N LYS A 2 33.53 -14.63 22.58
CA LYS A 2 33.38 -15.84 23.44
C LYS A 2 33.03 -17.12 22.68
N LEU A 3 32.40 -17.03 21.50
CA LEU A 3 32.05 -18.16 20.66
C LEU A 3 33.19 -18.62 19.73
N GLY A 4 34.35 -17.98 19.78
CA GLY A 4 35.51 -18.34 18.95
C GLY A 4 35.33 -18.15 17.45
N LEU A 5 34.37 -17.30 17.02
CA LEU A 5 34.13 -17.02 15.61
C LEU A 5 35.32 -16.28 14.99
N SER A 6 35.77 -16.74 13.84
CA SER A 6 36.84 -16.14 13.05
C SER A 6 36.22 -15.08 12.09
N ILE A 7 36.00 -13.88 12.65
CA ILE A 7 35.49 -12.70 11.93
C ILE A 7 36.41 -11.52 12.17
N ASP A 8 36.38 -10.56 11.26
CA ASP A 8 37.14 -9.31 11.37
C ASP A 8 36.48 -8.37 12.40
N TRP A 9 36.91 -8.45 13.65
CA TRP A 9 36.36 -7.66 14.76
C TRP A 9 36.68 -6.15 14.64
N ASP A 10 37.65 -5.76 13.82
CA ASP A 10 37.94 -4.34 13.57
C ASP A 10 36.88 -3.65 12.73
N ARG A 11 36.01 -4.45 12.10
CA ARG A 11 34.85 -3.99 11.33
C ARG A 11 33.54 -4.08 12.12
N GLU A 12 33.63 -4.29 13.43
CA GLU A 12 32.45 -4.25 14.30
C GLU A 12 31.79 -2.87 14.25
N ILE A 13 30.49 -2.84 13.99
CA ILE A 13 29.67 -1.62 13.99
C ILE A 13 28.42 -1.83 14.83
N SER A 14 27.86 -0.74 15.32
CA SER A 14 26.58 -0.73 16.03
C SER A 14 25.65 0.27 15.35
N THR A 15 24.54 -0.21 14.83
CA THR A 15 23.59 0.61 14.04
C THR A 15 22.85 1.64 14.89
N CYS A 16 22.84 1.49 16.23
CA CYS A 16 22.26 2.45 17.17
C CYS A 16 23.24 3.56 17.60
N ASN A 17 24.53 3.45 17.24
CA ASN A 17 25.52 4.46 17.59
C ASN A 17 25.35 5.73 16.74
N GLU A 18 25.62 6.88 17.37
CA GLU A 18 25.56 8.19 16.71
C GLU A 18 26.45 8.27 15.47
N GLU A 19 27.64 7.65 15.50
CA GLU A 19 28.57 7.58 14.37
C GLU A 19 28.01 6.81 13.18
N TYR A 20 27.07 5.88 13.40
CA TYR A 20 26.39 5.18 12.35
C TYR A 20 25.17 5.98 11.84
N TYR A 21 24.23 6.33 12.72
CA TYR A 21 23.00 6.95 12.29
C TYR A 21 23.16 8.41 11.83
N LYS A 22 24.27 9.09 12.18
CA LYS A 22 24.64 10.36 11.56
C LYS A 22 24.64 10.30 10.04
N HIS A 23 25.24 9.25 9.49
CA HIS A 23 25.28 9.04 8.05
C HIS A 23 23.90 8.72 7.49
N GLN A 24 23.09 7.94 8.21
CA GLN A 24 21.72 7.65 7.83
C GLN A 24 20.86 8.91 7.78
N GLN A 25 21.02 9.81 8.74
CA GLN A 25 20.40 11.14 8.71
C GLN A 25 20.85 11.96 7.49
N GLY A 26 22.15 11.90 7.17
CA GLY A 26 22.69 12.52 5.97
C GLY A 26 22.07 11.98 4.69
N PHE A 27 21.91 10.65 4.58
CA PHE A 27 21.23 10.01 3.44
C PHE A 27 19.76 10.41 3.35
N PHE A 28 19.06 10.50 4.47
CA PHE A 28 17.67 10.97 4.49
C PHE A 28 17.55 12.36 3.89
N LEU A 29 18.44 13.29 4.27
CA LEU A 29 18.47 14.65 3.73
C LEU A 29 18.78 14.69 2.23
N GLU A 30 19.74 13.88 1.77
CA GLU A 30 20.06 13.77 0.35
C GLU A 30 18.91 13.20 -0.49
N LEU A 31 18.20 12.21 0.06
CA LEU A 31 17.02 11.63 -0.57
C LEU A 31 15.86 12.63 -0.60
N LEU A 32 15.71 13.45 0.46
CA LEU A 32 14.71 14.51 0.51
C LEU A 32 14.97 15.57 -0.58
N GLU A 33 16.22 16.02 -0.72
CA GLU A 33 16.63 16.96 -1.76
C GLU A 33 16.36 16.42 -3.18
N LYS A 34 16.57 15.11 -3.38
CA LYS A 34 16.27 14.40 -4.64
C LYS A 34 14.79 14.06 -4.83
N LYS A 35 13.91 14.49 -3.92
CA LYS A 35 12.47 14.17 -3.94
C LYS A 35 12.17 12.66 -3.92
N LEU A 36 13.05 11.91 -3.26
CA LEU A 36 12.89 10.48 -2.99
C LEU A 36 12.38 10.21 -1.57
N VAL A 37 12.25 11.26 -0.78
CA VAL A 37 11.57 11.27 0.52
C VAL A 37 10.50 12.35 0.48
N TYR A 38 9.33 12.05 1.02
CA TYR A 38 8.23 12.99 1.09
C TYR A 38 7.35 12.70 2.32
N ARG A 39 6.55 13.68 2.71
CA ARG A 39 5.59 13.57 3.81
C ARG A 39 4.18 13.65 3.27
N LYS A 40 3.31 12.74 3.71
CA LYS A 40 1.88 12.78 3.40
C LYS A 40 1.05 12.21 4.54
N GLU A 41 -0.21 12.59 4.57
CA GLU A 41 -1.21 11.89 5.37
C GLU A 41 -1.57 10.56 4.72
N ASN A 42 -1.55 9.50 5.50
CA ASN A 42 -1.95 8.16 5.05
C ASN A 42 -2.64 7.39 6.18
N TYR A 43 -3.44 6.42 5.82
CA TYR A 43 -3.95 5.45 6.78
C TYR A 43 -2.84 4.47 7.15
N VAL A 44 -2.69 4.26 8.45
CA VAL A 44 -1.67 3.38 9.04
C VAL A 44 -2.31 2.37 9.96
N ASN A 45 -1.61 1.25 10.18
CA ASN A 45 -1.97 0.30 11.21
C ASN A 45 -1.56 0.90 12.56
N TRP A 46 -2.53 1.29 13.36
CA TRP A 46 -2.32 1.89 14.67
C TRP A 46 -2.59 0.88 15.78
N ASP A 47 -1.61 0.69 16.64
CA ASP A 47 -1.79 -0.06 17.87
C ASP A 47 -2.31 0.87 18.97
N PRO A 48 -3.54 0.67 19.48
CA PRO A 48 -4.13 1.58 20.47
C PRO A 48 -3.57 1.38 21.89
N VAL A 49 -2.85 0.29 22.16
CA VAL A 49 -2.23 -0.01 23.46
C VAL A 49 -0.80 0.51 23.49
N ASP A 50 -0.02 0.21 22.44
CA ASP A 50 1.34 0.71 22.31
C ASP A 50 1.41 2.15 21.79
N GLU A 51 0.26 2.71 21.33
CA GLU A 51 0.11 4.04 20.75
C GLU A 51 1.17 4.35 19.68
N THR A 52 1.37 3.39 18.76
CA THR A 52 2.38 3.50 17.69
C THR A 52 1.87 2.91 16.38
N VAL A 53 2.52 3.32 15.28
CA VAL A 53 2.28 2.74 13.95
C VAL A 53 3.02 1.41 13.84
N LEU A 54 2.32 0.41 13.34
CA LEU A 54 2.87 -0.91 13.03
C LEU A 54 3.11 -1.06 11.53
N ALA A 55 4.24 -1.67 11.17
CA ALA A 55 4.43 -2.20 9.83
C ALA A 55 3.46 -3.37 9.56
N ASN A 56 3.21 -3.69 8.29
CA ASN A 56 2.28 -4.78 7.95
C ASN A 56 2.72 -6.12 8.56
N GLU A 57 4.03 -6.37 8.60
CA GLU A 57 4.64 -7.58 9.17
C GLU A 57 4.48 -7.68 10.71
N GLN A 58 4.11 -6.58 11.35
CA GLN A 58 3.86 -6.49 12.80
C GLN A 58 2.38 -6.65 13.15
N VAL A 59 1.53 -6.89 12.16
CA VAL A 59 0.11 -7.17 12.35
C VAL A 59 -0.13 -8.65 12.06
N ILE A 60 -0.51 -9.41 13.09
CA ILE A 60 -0.78 -10.85 13.01
C ILE A 60 -2.25 -11.06 13.36
N ASP A 61 -3.02 -11.62 12.43
CA ASP A 61 -4.46 -11.87 12.58
C ASP A 61 -5.24 -10.61 13.02
N GLY A 62 -4.89 -9.44 12.45
CA GLY A 62 -5.52 -8.16 12.77
C GLY A 62 -5.13 -7.58 14.13
N LYS A 63 -4.12 -8.15 14.80
CA LYS A 63 -3.64 -7.73 16.12
C LYS A 63 -2.18 -7.29 16.07
N GLY A 64 -1.83 -6.34 16.93
CA GLY A 64 -0.43 -5.95 17.14
C GLY A 64 0.39 -7.13 17.67
N TRP A 65 1.51 -7.43 17.03
CA TRP A 65 2.38 -8.57 17.34
C TRP A 65 2.90 -8.61 18.78
N ARG A 66 3.00 -7.43 19.42
CA ARG A 66 3.50 -7.26 20.80
C ARG A 66 2.37 -7.08 21.81
N SER A 67 1.45 -6.17 21.54
CA SER A 67 0.38 -5.81 22.46
C SER A 67 -0.78 -6.84 22.47
N GLY A 68 -0.97 -7.55 21.35
CA GLY A 68 -2.15 -8.39 21.12
C GLY A 68 -3.45 -7.59 20.91
N ALA A 69 -3.38 -6.25 20.91
CA ALA A 69 -4.53 -5.40 20.71
C ALA A 69 -5.01 -5.44 19.26
N THR A 70 -6.31 -5.30 19.03
CA THR A 70 -6.86 -5.15 17.69
C THR A 70 -6.36 -3.86 17.07
N VAL A 71 -5.69 -3.97 15.93
CA VAL A 71 -5.12 -2.85 15.18
C VAL A 71 -6.24 -1.98 14.61
N GLN A 72 -6.08 -0.67 14.71
CA GLN A 72 -7.00 0.32 14.18
C GLN A 72 -6.41 1.02 12.96
N ARG A 73 -7.27 1.44 12.04
CA ARG A 73 -6.87 2.34 10.95
C ARG A 73 -6.89 3.78 11.45
N LYS A 74 -5.76 4.44 11.46
CA LYS A 74 -5.62 5.84 11.86
C LYS A 74 -4.97 6.66 10.74
N LYS A 75 -5.47 7.87 10.50
CA LYS A 75 -4.89 8.78 9.51
C LYS A 75 -3.83 9.64 10.19
N LEU A 76 -2.57 9.48 9.78
CA LEU A 76 -1.43 10.21 10.32
C LEU A 76 -0.54 10.74 9.20
N SER A 77 0.10 11.89 9.44
CA SER A 77 1.16 12.41 8.59
C SER A 77 2.44 11.63 8.82
N GLN A 78 2.98 11.03 7.78
CA GLN A 78 4.13 10.11 7.83
C GLN A 78 5.16 10.46 6.77
N TRP A 79 6.42 10.14 7.03
CA TRP A 79 7.49 10.18 6.05
C TRP A 79 7.54 8.88 5.24
N PHE A 80 7.77 9.02 3.95
CA PHE A 80 7.84 7.90 3.01
C PHE A 80 9.10 7.97 2.17
N PHE A 81 9.71 6.79 1.92
CA PHE A 81 10.68 6.62 0.84
C PHE A 81 9.94 6.23 -0.44
N ASN A 82 10.16 6.97 -1.52
CA ASN A 82 9.56 6.75 -2.84
C ASN A 82 10.26 5.59 -3.57
N ILE A 83 10.16 4.39 -3.00
CA ILE A 83 10.79 3.19 -3.57
C ILE A 83 10.02 2.66 -4.77
N SER A 84 8.72 2.92 -4.87
CA SER A 84 7.90 2.49 -6.00
C SER A 84 8.37 3.09 -7.34
N LYS A 85 9.04 4.25 -7.31
CA LYS A 85 9.68 4.86 -8.48
C LYS A 85 10.70 3.94 -9.15
N PHE A 86 11.30 3.03 -8.41
CA PHE A 86 12.33 2.11 -8.87
C PHE A 86 11.81 0.70 -9.16
N SER A 87 10.50 0.48 -9.12
CA SER A 87 9.91 -0.87 -9.26
C SER A 87 10.39 -1.61 -10.51
N GLN A 88 10.43 -0.93 -11.66
CA GLN A 88 10.90 -1.56 -12.90
C GLN A 88 12.41 -1.85 -12.85
N ASN A 89 13.21 -0.89 -12.37
CA ASN A 89 14.66 -1.07 -12.24
C ASN A 89 15.01 -2.23 -11.30
N LEU A 90 14.29 -2.34 -10.17
CA LEU A 90 14.45 -3.44 -9.23
C LEU A 90 14.11 -4.79 -9.87
N LEU A 91 13.01 -4.83 -10.65
CA LEU A 91 12.61 -6.05 -11.34
C LEU A 91 13.63 -6.47 -12.40
N ASP A 92 14.12 -5.52 -13.19
CA ASP A 92 15.14 -5.77 -14.23
C ASP A 92 16.46 -6.21 -13.60
N GLY A 93 16.88 -5.57 -12.50
CA GLY A 93 18.10 -5.90 -11.77
C GLY A 93 18.12 -7.33 -11.18
N LEU A 94 16.97 -7.98 -10.99
CA LEU A 94 16.94 -9.39 -10.59
C LEU A 94 17.58 -10.32 -11.62
N ASN A 95 17.63 -9.92 -12.89
CA ASN A 95 18.25 -10.70 -13.95
C ASN A 95 19.78 -10.74 -13.84
N ASP A 96 20.36 -9.69 -13.23
CA ASP A 96 21.82 -9.56 -13.08
C ASP A 96 22.34 -10.30 -11.85
N LEU A 97 21.45 -10.77 -10.96
CA LEU A 97 21.78 -11.48 -9.73
C LEU A 97 21.99 -12.99 -9.98
N ASN A 98 23.00 -13.34 -10.79
CA ASN A 98 23.22 -14.73 -11.23
C ASN A 98 23.53 -15.70 -10.09
N SER A 99 24.18 -15.22 -9.02
CA SER A 99 24.56 -16.02 -7.84
C SER A 99 23.43 -16.17 -6.80
N TRP A 100 22.30 -15.53 -7.01
CA TRP A 100 21.20 -15.61 -6.05
C TRP A 100 20.35 -16.87 -6.27
N PRO A 101 19.87 -17.52 -5.18
CA PRO A 101 18.96 -18.65 -5.30
C PRO A 101 17.68 -18.26 -6.05
N ASN A 102 17.24 -19.11 -6.97
CA ASN A 102 16.02 -18.86 -7.76
C ASN A 102 14.78 -18.60 -6.89
N LYS A 103 14.66 -19.30 -5.76
CA LYS A 103 13.56 -19.10 -4.80
C LYS A 103 13.50 -17.64 -4.31
N VAL A 104 14.66 -17.06 -3.99
CA VAL A 104 14.74 -15.67 -3.52
C VAL A 104 14.38 -14.70 -4.64
N LYS A 105 14.87 -14.93 -5.88
CA LYS A 105 14.50 -14.09 -7.03
C LYS A 105 13.00 -14.13 -7.31
N ILE A 106 12.36 -15.29 -7.21
CA ILE A 106 10.91 -15.45 -7.38
C ILE A 106 10.16 -14.68 -6.26
N MET A 107 10.60 -14.79 -5.01
CA MET A 107 10.00 -14.03 -3.90
C MET A 107 10.09 -12.53 -4.13
N GLN A 108 11.25 -12.01 -4.56
CA GLN A 108 11.43 -10.59 -4.87
C GLN A 108 10.56 -10.14 -6.05
N LYS A 109 10.52 -10.94 -7.12
CA LYS A 109 9.65 -10.68 -8.28
C LYS A 109 8.17 -10.59 -7.87
N ASN A 110 7.71 -11.51 -7.04
CA ASN A 110 6.34 -11.53 -6.54
C ASN A 110 6.05 -10.34 -5.59
N TRP A 111 7.04 -9.94 -4.78
CA TRP A 111 6.94 -8.77 -3.90
C TRP A 111 6.83 -7.47 -4.71
N ILE A 112 7.66 -7.28 -5.73
CA ILE A 112 7.59 -6.14 -6.65
C ILE A 112 6.25 -6.16 -7.40
N GLY A 113 5.79 -7.34 -7.82
CA GLY A 113 4.46 -7.62 -8.29
C GLY A 113 4.03 -6.76 -9.48
N LYS A 114 4.78 -6.84 -10.59
CA LYS A 114 4.39 -6.19 -11.84
C LYS A 114 3.13 -6.82 -12.39
N SER A 115 2.10 -6.02 -12.60
CA SER A 115 0.85 -6.42 -13.23
C SER A 115 0.57 -5.57 -14.46
N PHE A 116 -0.04 -6.20 -15.44
CA PHE A 116 -0.46 -5.60 -16.68
C PHE A 116 -1.99 -5.59 -16.71
N GLY A 117 -2.57 -4.46 -17.06
CA GLY A 117 -4.02 -4.32 -17.08
C GLY A 117 -4.50 -3.05 -17.78
N CYS A 118 -5.67 -2.62 -17.39
CA CYS A 118 -6.35 -1.47 -17.97
C CYS A 118 -6.92 -0.55 -16.88
N GLU A 119 -6.72 0.74 -17.04
CA GLU A 119 -7.53 1.75 -16.37
C GLU A 119 -8.81 1.91 -17.16
N ILE A 120 -9.95 1.90 -16.50
CA ILE A 120 -11.27 1.99 -17.11
C ILE A 120 -12.06 3.08 -16.40
N ASP A 121 -12.72 3.96 -17.18
CA ASP A 121 -13.61 4.98 -16.66
C ASP A 121 -15.06 4.47 -16.76
N PHE A 122 -15.67 4.14 -15.63
CA PHE A 122 -17.07 3.74 -15.54
C PHE A 122 -17.96 4.98 -15.43
N LYS A 123 -18.89 5.14 -16.35
CA LYS A 123 -19.95 6.14 -16.21
C LYS A 123 -20.86 5.75 -15.06
N VAL A 124 -21.18 6.72 -14.19
CA VAL A 124 -22.11 6.54 -13.09
C VAL A 124 -23.23 7.56 -13.16
N GLU A 125 -24.42 7.13 -12.76
CA GLU A 125 -25.64 7.92 -12.71
C GLU A 125 -26.20 7.85 -11.27
N GLY A 126 -26.85 8.92 -10.81
CA GLY A 126 -27.47 8.99 -9.50
C GLY A 126 -27.60 10.45 -9.01
N GLU A 127 -28.00 10.61 -7.77
CA GLU A 127 -28.26 11.95 -7.18
C GLU A 127 -26.98 12.73 -6.82
N LEU A 128 -25.81 12.09 -6.90
CA LEU A 128 -24.54 12.72 -6.56
C LEU A 128 -23.91 13.41 -7.78
N PRO A 129 -23.16 14.51 -7.59
CA PRO A 129 -22.48 15.23 -8.66
C PRO A 129 -21.19 14.51 -9.11
N ILE A 130 -21.33 13.21 -9.46
CA ILE A 130 -20.25 12.33 -9.91
C ILE A 130 -20.71 11.65 -11.18
N ASN A 131 -19.94 11.79 -12.25
CA ASN A 131 -20.29 11.24 -13.55
C ASN A 131 -19.44 10.03 -13.95
N ASN A 132 -18.25 9.87 -13.33
CA ASN A 132 -17.33 8.79 -13.67
C ASN A 132 -16.60 8.29 -12.41
N ILE A 133 -16.32 6.99 -12.37
CA ILE A 133 -15.45 6.36 -11.38
C ILE A 133 -14.37 5.59 -12.15
N LYS A 134 -13.12 5.86 -11.84
CA LYS A 134 -11.97 5.19 -12.43
C LYS A 134 -11.61 3.93 -11.67
N CYS A 135 -11.33 2.85 -12.39
CA CYS A 135 -10.92 1.57 -11.85
C CYS A 135 -9.70 1.02 -12.62
N PHE A 136 -8.82 0.30 -11.95
CA PHE A 136 -7.78 -0.51 -12.59
C PHE A 136 -8.12 -1.99 -12.46
N THR A 137 -7.94 -2.73 -13.55
CA THR A 137 -8.13 -4.18 -13.54
C THR A 137 -7.06 -4.90 -14.36
N THR A 138 -6.68 -6.09 -13.92
CA THR A 138 -5.85 -7.03 -14.68
C THR A 138 -6.67 -7.96 -15.56
N ARG A 139 -8.02 -7.97 -15.38
CA ARG A 139 -8.96 -8.84 -16.08
C ARG A 139 -10.07 -8.05 -16.80
N PRO A 140 -9.72 -7.08 -17.68
CA PRO A 140 -10.73 -6.33 -18.42
C PRO A 140 -11.58 -7.22 -19.35
N ASP A 141 -11.09 -8.40 -19.70
CA ASP A 141 -11.75 -9.41 -20.49
C ASP A 141 -13.01 -9.99 -19.82
N THR A 142 -13.16 -9.84 -18.50
CA THR A 142 -14.34 -10.31 -17.76
C THR A 142 -15.44 -9.24 -17.61
N LEU A 143 -15.32 -8.08 -18.26
CA LEU A 143 -16.30 -6.98 -18.17
C LEU A 143 -17.75 -7.38 -18.49
N PHE A 144 -17.95 -8.37 -19.35
CA PHE A 144 -19.31 -8.87 -19.65
C PHE A 144 -19.94 -9.65 -18.49
N GLY A 145 -19.15 -10.00 -17.46
CA GLY A 145 -19.60 -10.56 -16.19
C GLY A 145 -19.73 -9.52 -15.07
N PHE A 146 -19.70 -8.23 -15.40
CA PHE A 146 -19.79 -7.12 -14.47
C PHE A 146 -21.11 -7.12 -13.72
N SER A 147 -21.07 -7.19 -12.39
CA SER A 147 -22.21 -7.37 -11.50
C SER A 147 -22.39 -6.23 -10.49
N PHE A 148 -21.30 -5.58 -10.09
CA PHE A 148 -21.29 -4.42 -9.21
C PHE A 148 -19.99 -3.64 -9.34
N LEU A 149 -20.00 -2.36 -8.97
CA LEU A 149 -18.79 -1.56 -8.76
C LEU A 149 -18.59 -1.38 -7.26
N ALA A 150 -17.41 -1.72 -6.76
CA ALA A 150 -17.09 -1.56 -5.35
C ALA A 150 -16.04 -0.49 -5.11
N LEU A 151 -16.27 0.35 -4.10
CA LEU A 151 -15.42 1.45 -3.68
C LEU A 151 -14.83 1.19 -2.31
N SER A 152 -13.62 1.66 -2.10
CA SER A 152 -13.04 1.77 -0.76
C SER A 152 -13.88 2.71 0.11
N VAL A 153 -13.99 2.41 1.40
CA VAL A 153 -14.64 3.31 2.38
C VAL A 153 -13.98 4.68 2.48
N ASP A 154 -12.74 4.80 1.99
CA ASP A 154 -11.96 6.03 1.97
C ASP A 154 -11.92 6.70 0.58
N HIS A 155 -12.65 6.15 -0.40
CA HIS A 155 -12.80 6.77 -1.71
C HIS A 155 -13.46 8.14 -1.58
N GLU A 156 -13.12 9.10 -2.46
CA GLU A 156 -13.63 10.47 -2.41
C GLU A 156 -15.17 10.59 -2.40
N VAL A 157 -15.86 9.60 -2.96
CA VAL A 157 -17.33 9.49 -2.93
C VAL A 157 -17.87 9.40 -1.51
N SER A 158 -17.10 8.90 -0.55
CA SER A 158 -17.51 8.75 0.85
C SER A 158 -17.88 10.08 1.52
N LYS A 159 -17.32 11.19 1.03
CA LYS A 159 -17.63 12.55 1.54
C LYS A 159 -19.12 12.92 1.45
N PHE A 160 -19.84 12.33 0.49
CA PHE A 160 -21.26 12.58 0.31
C PHE A 160 -22.15 11.80 1.30
N TYR A 161 -21.60 10.76 1.92
CA TYR A 161 -22.28 9.88 2.89
C TYR A 161 -21.82 10.15 4.33
N LYS A 162 -21.00 11.15 4.59
CA LYS A 162 -20.41 11.46 5.92
C LYS A 162 -21.44 11.67 7.04
N ASN A 163 -22.67 12.06 6.71
CA ASN A 163 -23.76 12.30 7.66
C ASN A 163 -24.81 11.19 7.64
N ASP A 164 -24.64 10.14 6.84
CA ASP A 164 -25.52 9.00 6.79
C ASP A 164 -25.22 8.04 7.97
N PRO A 165 -26.18 7.79 8.89
CA PRO A 165 -25.94 6.97 10.07
C PRO A 165 -25.52 5.52 9.75
N ASP A 166 -26.09 4.93 8.70
CA ASP A 166 -25.79 3.55 8.29
C ASP A 166 -24.39 3.48 7.66
N PHE A 167 -23.99 4.49 6.90
CA PHE A 167 -22.63 4.58 6.36
C PHE A 167 -21.60 4.79 7.49
N ILE A 168 -21.89 5.62 8.49
CA ILE A 168 -21.01 5.83 9.64
C ILE A 168 -20.76 4.49 10.35
N LYS A 169 -21.84 3.76 10.67
CA LYS A 169 -21.75 2.44 11.29
C LYS A 169 -20.94 1.45 10.45
N PHE A 170 -21.22 1.40 9.15
CA PHE A 170 -20.46 0.57 8.21
C PHE A 170 -18.96 0.92 8.21
N LYS A 171 -18.62 2.20 8.20
CA LYS A 171 -17.24 2.67 8.25
C LYS A 171 -16.53 2.29 9.55
N GLU A 172 -17.24 2.33 10.68
CA GLU A 172 -16.73 1.86 11.97
C GLU A 172 -16.46 0.34 11.96
N GLU A 173 -17.34 -0.46 11.34
CA GLU A 173 -17.11 -1.90 11.17
C GLU A 173 -15.88 -2.16 10.28
N CYS A 174 -15.72 -1.43 9.18
CA CYS A 174 -14.55 -1.54 8.32
C CYS A 174 -13.25 -1.16 9.03
N SER A 175 -13.28 -0.23 9.99
CA SER A 175 -12.10 0.16 10.77
C SER A 175 -11.55 -0.94 11.68
N LYS A 176 -12.39 -1.94 12.01
CA LYS A 176 -12.04 -3.11 12.83
C LYS A 176 -11.42 -4.23 12.00
N THR A 177 -11.58 -4.21 10.68
CA THR A 177 -10.92 -5.16 9.78
C THR A 177 -9.51 -4.71 9.48
N GLY A 178 -8.53 -5.62 9.53
CA GLY A 178 -7.14 -5.31 9.23
C GLY A 178 -6.95 -4.74 7.82
N THR A 179 -5.86 -4.03 7.62
CA THR A 179 -5.52 -3.37 6.34
C THR A 179 -4.74 -4.27 5.39
N THR A 180 -4.41 -5.51 5.79
CA THR A 180 -3.65 -6.46 4.96
C THR A 180 -4.56 -7.23 4.03
N GLU A 181 -4.07 -7.58 2.83
CA GLU A 181 -4.79 -8.42 1.88
C GLU A 181 -5.20 -9.77 2.49
N GLU A 182 -4.38 -10.32 3.38
CA GLU A 182 -4.63 -11.60 4.08
C GLU A 182 -5.81 -11.51 5.06
N SER A 183 -5.84 -10.47 5.90
CA SER A 183 -6.95 -10.25 6.84
C SER A 183 -8.26 -9.96 6.11
N ILE A 184 -8.19 -9.28 4.98
CA ILE A 184 -9.32 -9.03 4.09
C ILE A 184 -9.81 -10.32 3.42
N ALA A 185 -8.89 -11.22 3.03
CA ALA A 185 -9.25 -12.47 2.35
C ALA A 185 -10.08 -13.41 3.24
N VAL A 186 -9.76 -13.47 4.55
CA VAL A 186 -10.42 -14.37 5.52
C VAL A 186 -11.69 -13.76 6.11
N GLY A 187 -11.78 -12.42 6.21
CA GLY A 187 -12.92 -11.73 6.83
C GLY A 187 -14.21 -11.80 6.02
N GLU A 188 -15.34 -11.65 6.71
CA GLU A 188 -16.65 -11.53 6.08
C GLU A 188 -16.70 -10.30 5.14
N LYS A 189 -17.27 -10.49 3.94
CA LYS A 189 -17.41 -9.41 2.95
C LYS A 189 -18.66 -8.60 3.28
N ILE A 190 -18.47 -7.35 3.70
CA ILE A 190 -19.55 -6.41 4.00
C ILE A 190 -19.50 -5.20 3.07
N GLY A 191 -20.64 -4.63 2.79
CA GLY A 191 -20.80 -3.47 1.92
C GLY A 191 -21.95 -2.57 2.28
N PHE A 192 -21.84 -1.31 1.88
CA PHE A 192 -22.90 -0.31 1.95
C PHE A 192 -23.31 0.07 0.53
N LYS A 193 -24.58 -0.12 0.18
CA LYS A 193 -25.13 0.21 -1.13
C LYS A 193 -25.33 1.71 -1.27
N THR A 194 -24.75 2.30 -2.32
CA THR A 194 -24.92 3.73 -2.64
C THR A 194 -26.17 3.99 -3.47
N SER A 195 -26.50 5.27 -3.71
CA SER A 195 -27.52 5.69 -4.67
C SER A 195 -27.03 5.69 -6.12
N LEU A 196 -25.75 5.35 -6.37
CA LEU A 196 -25.15 5.36 -7.69
C LEU A 196 -25.38 4.05 -8.44
N ILE A 197 -25.50 4.16 -9.76
CA ILE A 197 -25.59 3.06 -10.73
C ILE A 197 -24.42 3.22 -11.71
N ALA A 198 -23.62 2.18 -11.91
CA ALA A 198 -22.52 2.15 -12.87
C ALA A 198 -22.95 1.46 -14.16
N THR A 199 -22.47 1.97 -15.29
CA THR A 199 -22.75 1.41 -16.63
C THR A 199 -21.51 0.67 -17.13
N ASN A 200 -21.70 -0.56 -17.62
CA ASN A 200 -20.66 -1.34 -18.27
C ASN A 200 -20.17 -0.62 -19.55
N PRO A 201 -18.87 -0.31 -19.67
CA PRO A 201 -18.36 0.43 -20.82
C PRO A 201 -18.47 -0.33 -22.16
N LEU A 202 -18.49 -1.67 -22.13
CA LEU A 202 -18.61 -2.51 -23.33
C LEU A 202 -20.05 -2.94 -23.64
N ASP A 203 -20.93 -2.89 -22.65
CA ASP A 203 -22.36 -3.20 -22.77
C ASP A 203 -23.22 -2.15 -22.04
N PRO A 204 -23.58 -1.03 -22.69
CA PRO A 204 -24.34 0.06 -22.05
C PRO A 204 -25.72 -0.34 -21.51
N LYS A 205 -26.24 -1.51 -21.87
CA LYS A 205 -27.48 -2.04 -21.31
C LYS A 205 -27.28 -2.67 -19.92
N ASN A 206 -26.08 -3.10 -19.63
CA ASN A 206 -25.73 -3.65 -18.33
C ASN A 206 -25.42 -2.50 -17.35
N LYS A 207 -26.37 -2.21 -16.46
CA LYS A 207 -26.28 -1.22 -15.38
C LYS A 207 -26.32 -1.94 -14.04
N VAL A 208 -25.35 -1.64 -13.18
CA VAL A 208 -25.12 -2.35 -11.91
C VAL A 208 -25.01 -1.38 -10.73
N PRO A 209 -25.34 -1.83 -9.51
CA PRO A 209 -25.23 -1.00 -8.32
C PRO A 209 -23.76 -0.71 -7.94
N VAL A 210 -23.56 0.44 -7.31
CA VAL A 210 -22.27 0.83 -6.71
C VAL A 210 -22.34 0.64 -5.20
N PHE A 211 -21.33 -0.01 -4.63
CA PHE A 211 -21.20 -0.25 -3.18
C PHE A 211 -19.93 0.36 -2.64
N PHE A 212 -19.90 0.74 -1.37
CA PHE A 212 -18.66 0.70 -0.60
C PHE A 212 -18.48 -0.71 -0.07
N ALA A 213 -17.25 -1.24 -0.09
CA ALA A 213 -16.96 -2.59 0.37
C ALA A 213 -15.66 -2.63 1.20
N ASN A 214 -15.67 -3.44 2.26
CA ASN A 214 -14.55 -3.53 3.19
C ASN A 214 -13.28 -4.18 2.61
N PHE A 215 -13.40 -4.87 1.48
CA PHE A 215 -12.30 -5.56 0.81
C PHE A 215 -11.64 -4.73 -0.31
N VAL A 216 -12.10 -3.50 -0.55
CA VAL A 216 -11.49 -2.60 -1.52
C VAL A 216 -10.54 -1.63 -0.81
N LEU A 217 -9.26 -1.70 -1.17
CA LEU A 217 -8.21 -0.84 -0.62
C LEU A 217 -8.04 0.42 -1.46
N MET A 218 -7.86 1.57 -0.79
CA MET A 218 -7.62 2.85 -1.47
C MET A 218 -6.32 2.87 -2.27
N ASP A 219 -5.33 2.12 -1.81
CA ASP A 219 -3.99 2.07 -2.41
C ASP A 219 -3.89 1.18 -3.66
N TYR A 220 -4.98 0.55 -4.07
CA TYR A 220 -5.03 -0.28 -5.27
C TYR A 220 -6.14 0.20 -6.21
N GLY A 221 -5.79 0.36 -7.49
CA GLY A 221 -6.77 0.61 -8.54
C GLY A 221 -7.65 1.84 -8.37
N PHE A 222 -7.14 2.92 -7.79
CA PHE A 222 -7.88 4.15 -7.48
C PHE A 222 -8.93 3.99 -6.35
N GLY A 223 -8.84 2.93 -5.55
CA GLY A 223 -9.84 2.64 -4.53
C GLY A 223 -11.19 2.21 -5.09
N ALA A 224 -11.20 1.68 -6.31
CA ALA A 224 -12.38 1.13 -6.96
C ALA A 224 -12.04 -0.16 -7.71
N VAL A 225 -12.94 -1.13 -7.65
CA VAL A 225 -12.86 -2.39 -8.40
C VAL A 225 -14.20 -2.71 -9.05
N PHE A 226 -14.19 -3.27 -10.25
CA PHE A 226 -15.42 -3.85 -10.80
C PHE A 226 -15.52 -5.32 -10.38
N GLY A 227 -16.68 -5.72 -9.91
CA GLY A 227 -16.95 -7.07 -9.45
C GLY A 227 -17.34 -8.00 -10.59
N CYS A 228 -16.62 -9.13 -10.71
CA CYS A 228 -16.96 -10.23 -11.59
C CYS A 228 -17.09 -11.53 -10.79
N PRO A 229 -18.25 -11.78 -10.16
CA PRO A 229 -18.46 -12.86 -9.19
C PRO A 229 -18.13 -14.26 -9.71
N ALA A 230 -18.34 -14.52 -10.97
CA ALA A 230 -18.04 -15.82 -11.53
C ALA A 230 -16.53 -16.14 -11.56
N HIS A 231 -15.62 -15.13 -11.47
CA HIS A 231 -14.20 -15.32 -11.72
C HIS A 231 -13.28 -14.73 -10.61
N ASP A 232 -13.85 -14.19 -9.54
CA ASP A 232 -13.15 -13.80 -8.30
C ASP A 232 -13.95 -14.28 -7.09
N GLN A 233 -13.32 -15.02 -6.17
CA GLN A 233 -14.02 -15.61 -5.03
C GLN A 233 -14.53 -14.55 -4.05
N ARG A 234 -13.82 -13.43 -3.87
CA ARG A 234 -14.28 -12.33 -3.00
C ARG A 234 -15.56 -11.69 -3.55
N ASP A 235 -15.59 -11.49 -4.87
CA ASP A 235 -16.74 -10.95 -5.57
C ASP A 235 -17.90 -11.94 -5.54
N PHE A 236 -17.62 -13.25 -5.64
CA PHE A 236 -18.61 -14.32 -5.55
C PHE A 236 -19.31 -14.33 -4.17
N ASP A 237 -18.52 -14.31 -3.09
CA ASP A 237 -19.04 -14.31 -1.72
C ASP A 237 -19.87 -13.04 -1.47
N PHE A 238 -19.42 -11.90 -1.96
CA PHE A 238 -20.13 -10.63 -1.89
C PHE A 238 -21.44 -10.67 -2.68
N ALA A 239 -21.41 -11.15 -3.91
CA ALA A 239 -22.59 -11.23 -4.76
C ALA A 239 -23.65 -12.18 -4.17
N LYS A 240 -23.26 -13.32 -3.61
CA LYS A 240 -24.15 -14.24 -2.90
C LYS A 240 -24.81 -13.56 -1.71
N LYS A 241 -24.06 -12.81 -0.90
CA LYS A 241 -24.58 -12.11 0.27
C LYS A 241 -25.60 -11.02 -0.09
N TYR A 242 -25.33 -10.27 -1.15
CA TYR A 242 -26.17 -9.14 -1.58
C TYR A 242 -27.15 -9.49 -2.70
N ASN A 243 -27.30 -10.78 -3.02
CA ASN A 243 -28.18 -11.30 -4.06
C ASN A 243 -28.00 -10.59 -5.42
N LEU A 244 -26.74 -10.47 -5.84
CA LEU A 244 -26.35 -9.89 -7.13
C LEU A 244 -26.19 -10.97 -8.20
N ASP A 245 -26.32 -10.60 -9.46
CA ASP A 245 -26.19 -11.53 -10.60
C ASP A 245 -24.77 -12.11 -10.69
N ILE A 246 -24.69 -13.42 -11.00
CA ILE A 246 -23.43 -14.13 -11.25
C ILE A 246 -23.44 -14.64 -12.68
N LYS A 247 -22.80 -13.92 -13.57
CA LYS A 247 -22.72 -14.29 -15.00
C LYS A 247 -21.36 -14.90 -15.31
N THR A 248 -21.35 -16.16 -15.75
CA THR A 248 -20.15 -16.87 -16.18
C THR A 248 -19.70 -16.38 -17.55
N VAL A 249 -18.44 -15.90 -17.63
CA VAL A 249 -17.85 -15.39 -18.87
C VAL A 249 -16.54 -16.09 -19.26
N VAL A 250 -16.02 -16.99 -18.41
CA VAL A 250 -14.90 -17.88 -18.74
C VAL A 250 -15.30 -19.30 -18.34
N LYS A 251 -15.06 -20.27 -19.24
CA LYS A 251 -15.25 -21.69 -18.96
C LYS A 251 -13.95 -22.46 -19.04
N PRO A 252 -13.79 -23.59 -18.31
CA PRO A 252 -12.71 -24.53 -18.56
C PRO A 252 -12.68 -25.00 -20.01
N ASN A 253 -11.48 -25.30 -20.54
CA ASN A 253 -11.32 -25.77 -21.92
C ASN A 253 -12.11 -27.06 -22.24
N ALA A 254 -12.28 -27.95 -21.25
CA ALA A 254 -12.99 -29.22 -21.42
C ALA A 254 -14.52 -29.09 -21.32
N GLU A 255 -15.03 -27.94 -20.83
CA GLU A 255 -16.45 -27.73 -20.61
C GLU A 255 -17.15 -27.16 -21.84
N LYS A 256 -18.49 -27.39 -21.92
CA LYS A 256 -19.35 -26.85 -22.98
C LYS A 256 -19.66 -25.37 -22.73
N ASP A 257 -20.27 -24.70 -23.74
CA ASP A 257 -20.57 -23.27 -23.67
C ASP A 257 -21.72 -22.94 -22.70
N ASP A 258 -22.44 -23.92 -22.21
CA ASP A 258 -23.49 -23.81 -21.19
C ASP A 258 -22.95 -23.93 -19.74
N PHE A 259 -21.62 -24.02 -19.56
CA PHE A 259 -20.97 -24.05 -18.25
C PHE A 259 -21.39 -22.84 -17.40
N GLN A 260 -21.75 -23.10 -16.14
CA GLN A 260 -22.13 -22.08 -15.17
C GLN A 260 -21.40 -22.25 -13.85
N VAL A 261 -20.96 -21.13 -13.28
CA VAL A 261 -20.41 -21.03 -11.94
C VAL A 261 -21.56 -20.98 -10.93
N ILE A 262 -21.66 -21.98 -10.05
CA ILE A 262 -22.79 -22.13 -9.12
C ILE A 262 -22.36 -21.99 -7.64
N ASN A 263 -21.36 -22.77 -7.20
CA ASN A 263 -21.00 -22.89 -5.79
C ASN A 263 -19.69 -22.20 -5.42
N LYS A 264 -18.80 -21.97 -6.38
CA LYS A 264 -17.46 -21.41 -6.19
C LYS A 264 -17.04 -20.71 -7.48
N ALA A 265 -16.36 -19.57 -7.36
CA ALA A 265 -15.78 -18.86 -8.49
C ALA A 265 -14.78 -19.75 -9.27
N TYR A 266 -14.69 -19.51 -10.58
CA TYR A 266 -13.69 -20.13 -11.45
C TYR A 266 -12.63 -19.10 -11.87
N PRO A 267 -11.49 -19.00 -11.16
CA PRO A 267 -10.45 -17.99 -11.42
C PRO A 267 -9.41 -18.41 -12.46
N ASP A 268 -9.43 -19.68 -12.88
CA ASP A 268 -8.40 -20.29 -13.73
C ASP A 268 -8.53 -19.85 -15.20
N PRO A 269 -7.47 -20.03 -16.02
CA PRO A 269 -7.53 -19.83 -17.48
C PRO A 269 -8.58 -20.72 -18.18
N GLY A 270 -9.06 -20.22 -19.32
CA GLY A 270 -10.08 -20.97 -20.08
C GLY A 270 -10.48 -20.27 -21.37
N ILE A 271 -11.70 -20.49 -21.81
CA ILE A 271 -12.28 -19.87 -23.03
C ILE A 271 -13.37 -18.89 -22.65
N ILE A 272 -13.33 -17.71 -23.26
CA ILE A 272 -14.37 -16.67 -23.08
C ILE A 272 -15.69 -17.14 -23.70
N ILE A 273 -16.77 -17.00 -22.93
CA ILE A 273 -18.16 -17.22 -23.32
C ILE A 273 -19.05 -16.05 -22.86
N ASN A 274 -20.27 -15.94 -23.37
CA ASN A 274 -21.27 -14.91 -22.96
C ASN A 274 -20.75 -13.46 -23.02
N SER A 275 -19.78 -13.17 -23.88
CA SER A 275 -19.01 -11.92 -23.91
C SER A 275 -18.92 -11.31 -25.32
N ASP A 276 -19.99 -11.50 -26.15
CA ASP A 276 -20.14 -10.94 -27.49
C ASP A 276 -18.88 -11.18 -28.37
N PHE A 277 -18.22 -10.12 -28.82
CA PHE A 277 -17.06 -10.16 -29.72
C PHE A 277 -15.79 -10.76 -29.07
N LEU A 278 -15.79 -11.07 -27.77
CA LEU A 278 -14.69 -11.77 -27.07
C LEU A 278 -14.88 -13.29 -27.04
N ASN A 279 -16.06 -13.82 -27.38
CA ASN A 279 -16.34 -15.25 -27.33
C ASN A 279 -15.33 -16.07 -28.12
N GLY A 280 -14.90 -17.20 -27.56
CA GLY A 280 -13.95 -18.11 -28.17
C GLY A 280 -12.46 -17.76 -27.97
N LEU A 281 -12.14 -16.59 -27.39
CA LEU A 281 -10.75 -16.23 -27.09
C LEU A 281 -10.23 -16.97 -25.88
N VAL A 282 -8.91 -17.23 -25.89
CA VAL A 282 -8.21 -17.79 -24.74
C VAL A 282 -8.07 -16.72 -23.66
N ALA A 283 -8.50 -17.04 -22.45
CA ALA A 283 -8.43 -16.18 -21.29
C ALA A 283 -7.37 -16.68 -20.30
N PRO A 284 -6.51 -15.77 -19.79
CA PRO A 284 -6.46 -14.31 -20.03
C PRO A 284 -5.57 -13.88 -21.21
N GLU A 285 -4.83 -14.79 -21.88
CA GLU A 285 -3.74 -14.43 -22.79
C GLU A 285 -4.21 -13.52 -23.93
N ASP A 286 -5.13 -14.00 -24.77
CA ASP A 286 -5.60 -13.26 -25.96
C ASP A 286 -6.69 -12.26 -25.62
N SER A 287 -7.58 -12.65 -24.69
CA SER A 287 -8.77 -11.89 -24.33
C SER A 287 -8.45 -10.55 -23.70
N VAL A 288 -7.48 -10.49 -22.77
CA VAL A 288 -7.03 -9.26 -22.11
C VAL A 288 -6.45 -8.28 -23.13
N ILE A 289 -5.56 -8.75 -24.02
CA ILE A 289 -4.92 -7.91 -25.03
C ILE A 289 -5.95 -7.30 -25.97
N LYS A 290 -6.89 -8.12 -26.46
CA LYS A 290 -7.93 -7.67 -27.36
C LYS A 290 -8.89 -6.69 -26.69
N THR A 291 -9.26 -6.97 -25.44
CA THR A 291 -10.15 -6.08 -24.68
C THR A 291 -9.52 -4.72 -24.43
N ILE A 292 -8.26 -4.67 -24.02
CA ILE A 292 -7.54 -3.41 -23.81
C ILE A 292 -7.51 -2.60 -25.11
N LYS A 293 -7.19 -3.23 -26.24
CA LYS A 293 -7.18 -2.56 -27.55
C LYS A 293 -8.52 -1.92 -27.88
N ILE A 294 -9.62 -2.65 -27.68
CA ILE A 294 -10.98 -2.14 -27.94
C ILE A 294 -11.34 -0.98 -27.00
N LEU A 295 -10.98 -1.09 -25.71
CA LEU A 295 -11.20 0.00 -24.74
C LEU A 295 -10.43 1.27 -25.12
N GLU A 296 -9.19 1.14 -25.59
CA GLU A 296 -8.37 2.27 -26.06
C GLU A 296 -8.95 2.90 -27.33
N GLU A 297 -9.33 2.10 -28.33
CA GLU A 297 -9.96 2.57 -29.56
C GLU A 297 -11.27 3.33 -29.32
N LYS A 298 -12.06 2.86 -28.35
CA LYS A 298 -13.31 3.51 -27.91
C LYS A 298 -13.10 4.66 -26.92
N LYS A 299 -11.87 4.93 -26.48
CA LYS A 299 -11.52 5.92 -25.44
C LYS A 299 -12.24 5.69 -24.11
N LEU A 300 -12.50 4.43 -23.77
CA LEU A 300 -13.17 3.99 -22.54
C LEU A 300 -12.18 3.43 -21.49
N GLY A 301 -10.94 3.22 -21.90
CA GLY A 301 -9.89 2.72 -21.03
C GLY A 301 -8.50 2.97 -21.60
N LYS A 302 -7.48 2.67 -20.80
CA LYS A 302 -6.08 2.88 -21.13
C LYS A 302 -5.23 1.75 -20.57
N LYS A 303 -4.38 1.18 -21.41
CA LYS A 303 -3.36 0.21 -20.98
C LYS A 303 -2.51 0.78 -19.84
N LYS A 304 -2.29 -0.01 -18.79
CA LYS A 304 -1.48 0.39 -17.65
C LYS A 304 -0.66 -0.77 -17.10
N ILE A 305 0.55 -0.46 -16.72
CA ILE A 305 1.38 -1.32 -15.89
C ILE A 305 1.26 -0.79 -14.46
N ASN A 306 0.98 -1.67 -13.52
CA ASN A 306 0.95 -1.37 -12.10
C ASN A 306 1.92 -2.27 -11.36
N PHE A 307 2.41 -1.82 -10.19
CA PHE A 307 3.29 -2.57 -9.33
C PHE A 307 2.65 -2.71 -7.94
N ARG A 308 2.81 -3.89 -7.33
CA ARG A 308 2.36 -4.12 -5.96
C ARG A 308 3.27 -3.37 -4.96
N LEU A 309 4.55 -3.21 -5.28
CA LEU A 309 5.51 -2.49 -4.46
C LEU A 309 4.98 -1.09 -4.13
N LYS A 310 4.86 -0.79 -2.84
CA LYS A 310 4.39 0.50 -2.29
C LYS A 310 5.57 1.29 -1.75
N ASP A 311 5.39 2.60 -1.65
CA ASP A 311 6.36 3.44 -0.95
C ASP A 311 6.46 3.05 0.52
N TRP A 312 7.66 3.10 1.05
CA TRP A 312 7.94 2.66 2.41
C TRP A 312 7.69 3.77 3.42
N GLY A 313 6.68 3.60 4.27
CA GLY A 313 6.41 4.49 5.41
C GLY A 313 7.42 4.25 6.52
N VAL A 314 8.26 5.25 6.80
CA VAL A 314 9.42 5.11 7.69
C VAL A 314 9.27 5.80 9.05
N SER A 315 8.20 6.52 9.30
CA SER A 315 7.94 7.19 10.57
C SER A 315 7.50 6.22 11.66
N ARG A 316 8.09 6.30 12.86
CA ARG A 316 7.69 5.51 14.03
C ARG A 316 7.60 6.41 15.26
N GLN A 317 6.50 6.30 15.99
CA GLN A 317 6.21 7.05 17.23
C GLN A 317 6.80 6.30 18.41
N ARG A 318 8.13 6.35 18.52
CA ARG A 318 8.87 5.68 19.62
C ARG A 318 10.23 6.32 19.84
N TYR A 319 10.76 6.13 21.04
CA TYR A 319 12.07 6.66 21.43
C TYR A 319 13.23 6.05 20.65
N TRP A 320 13.28 4.69 20.58
CA TRP A 320 14.41 4.01 19.94
C TRP A 320 14.30 4.04 18.41
N GLY A 321 15.38 4.44 17.81
CA GLY A 321 15.48 4.58 16.36
C GLY A 321 16.37 5.76 16.00
N CYS A 322 16.62 5.94 14.71
CA CYS A 322 17.32 7.11 14.22
C CYS A 322 16.36 8.30 14.16
N PRO A 323 16.62 9.42 14.88
CA PRO A 323 15.79 10.62 14.76
C PRO A 323 15.75 11.14 13.33
N ILE A 324 14.58 11.55 12.87
CA ILE A 324 14.42 12.14 11.53
C ILE A 324 14.96 13.58 11.58
N PRO A 325 15.92 13.96 10.69
CA PRO A 325 16.62 15.24 10.77
C PRO A 325 15.81 16.40 10.16
N ILE A 326 14.60 16.60 10.68
CA ILE A 326 13.64 17.61 10.22
C ILE A 326 13.17 18.46 11.41
N ALA A 327 12.84 19.72 11.12
CA ALA A 327 12.13 20.61 12.03
C ALA A 327 10.98 21.30 11.29
N TYR A 328 10.06 21.86 12.05
CA TYR A 328 8.86 22.57 11.55
C TYR A 328 8.79 23.98 12.13
N ASP A 329 8.32 24.94 11.33
CA ASP A 329 7.90 26.24 11.83
C ASP A 329 6.45 26.19 12.38
N GLU A 330 5.98 27.32 12.86
CA GLU A 330 4.62 27.47 13.43
C GLU A 330 3.50 27.15 12.41
N GLU A 331 3.78 27.30 11.12
CA GLU A 331 2.86 27.00 10.02
C GLU A 331 2.92 25.52 9.60
N GLY A 332 3.81 24.72 10.23
CA GLY A 332 4.04 23.30 9.91
C GLY A 332 4.88 23.05 8.65
N LYS A 333 5.56 24.09 8.15
CA LYS A 333 6.46 23.95 7.00
C LYS A 333 7.72 23.21 7.39
N VAL A 334 8.14 22.33 6.50
CA VAL A 334 9.31 21.45 6.68
C VAL A 334 10.61 22.26 6.51
N HIS A 335 11.50 22.12 7.49
CA HIS A 335 12.86 22.66 7.49
C HIS A 335 13.87 21.55 7.73
N PRO A 336 14.67 21.15 6.72
CA PRO A 336 15.75 20.19 6.94
C PRO A 336 16.78 20.72 7.92
N ILE A 337 17.24 19.87 8.85
CA ILE A 337 18.31 20.23 9.77
C ILE A 337 19.63 20.23 9.00
N PRO A 338 20.44 21.29 9.06
CA PRO A 338 21.71 21.39 8.33
C PRO A 338 22.64 20.21 8.64
N LYS A 339 23.35 19.70 7.63
CA LYS A 339 24.30 18.59 7.79
C LYS A 339 25.37 18.87 8.85
N SER A 340 25.75 20.13 9.05
CA SER A 340 26.69 20.56 10.09
C SER A 340 26.18 20.37 11.51
N MET A 341 24.86 20.21 11.68
CA MET A 341 24.22 19.99 12.99
C MET A 341 23.92 18.49 13.25
N LEU A 342 24.36 17.60 12.37
CA LEU A 342 24.22 16.16 12.56
C LEU A 342 25.35 15.60 13.44
N PRO A 343 25.09 14.58 14.26
CA PRO A 343 23.82 13.87 14.40
C PRO A 343 22.78 14.62 15.24
N VAL A 344 21.50 14.52 14.86
CA VAL A 344 20.40 14.79 15.79
C VAL A 344 20.39 13.64 16.79
N LYS A 345 20.79 13.93 18.03
CA LYS A 345 20.89 12.92 19.07
C LYS A 345 19.58 12.72 19.79
N LEU A 346 19.34 11.49 20.29
CA LEU A 346 18.25 11.23 21.23
C LEU A 346 18.55 11.84 22.61
N PRO A 347 17.54 12.33 23.36
CA PRO A 347 17.76 12.79 24.73
C PRO A 347 18.09 11.62 25.65
N GLU A 348 19.05 11.81 26.56
CA GLU A 348 19.52 10.75 27.50
C GLU A 348 18.53 10.53 28.66
N ASN A 349 17.96 11.61 29.19
CA ASN A 349 17.06 11.57 30.35
C ASN A 349 15.61 11.61 29.89
N ILE A 350 15.06 10.45 29.62
CA ILE A 350 13.68 10.33 29.12
C ILE A 350 12.85 9.36 29.96
N ASN A 351 11.61 9.75 30.24
CA ASN A 351 10.65 8.84 30.83
C ASN A 351 10.03 7.95 29.73
N LEU A 352 10.34 6.66 29.75
CA LEU A 352 9.79 5.66 28.83
C LEU A 352 8.43 5.11 29.26
N ASN A 353 7.96 5.44 30.47
CA ASN A 353 6.68 4.97 31.01
C ASN A 353 5.53 5.96 30.69
N VAL A 354 5.58 6.59 29.53
CA VAL A 354 4.51 7.46 29.02
C VAL A 354 3.72 6.72 27.96
N LYS A 355 2.46 7.11 27.78
CA LYS A 355 1.65 6.68 26.64
C LYS A 355 2.03 7.50 25.42
N GLY A 356 2.05 6.85 24.25
CA GLY A 356 2.41 7.49 22.99
C GLY A 356 3.93 7.65 22.80
N ASN A 357 4.31 8.64 22.00
CA ASN A 357 5.72 8.87 21.69
C ASN A 357 6.46 9.62 22.82
N PRO A 358 7.43 8.99 23.50
CA PRO A 358 8.15 9.64 24.60
C PRO A 358 8.88 10.93 24.21
N LEU A 359 9.19 11.11 22.91
CA LEU A 359 9.86 12.32 22.41
C LEU A 359 8.91 13.53 22.34
N ASP A 360 7.60 13.31 22.32
CA ASP A 360 6.61 14.39 22.29
C ASP A 360 6.61 15.24 23.57
N ASP A 361 6.96 14.63 24.70
CA ASP A 361 7.00 15.31 25.99
C ASP A 361 8.33 16.04 26.26
N GLN A 362 9.33 15.89 25.39
CA GLN A 362 10.67 16.47 25.56
C GLN A 362 10.76 17.89 25.01
N LYS A 363 10.20 18.87 25.73
CA LYS A 363 10.08 20.27 25.27
C LYS A 363 11.43 20.87 24.87
N GLU A 364 12.44 20.74 25.73
CA GLU A 364 13.78 21.29 25.46
C GLU A 364 14.45 20.63 24.26
N TRP A 365 14.30 19.33 24.11
CA TRP A 365 14.85 18.59 22.97
C TRP A 365 14.13 18.94 21.68
N LYS A 366 12.81 19.16 21.72
CA LYS A 366 12.03 19.52 20.52
C LYS A 366 12.39 20.90 19.99
N GLU A 367 12.75 21.84 20.85
CA GLU A 367 13.10 23.19 20.41
C GLU A 367 14.49 23.22 19.76
N ILE A 368 14.60 23.84 18.60
CA ILE A 368 15.85 24.03 17.87
C ILE A 368 15.88 25.42 17.23
N ASN A 369 17.05 26.04 17.23
CA ASN A 369 17.29 27.27 16.47
C ASN A 369 18.10 26.94 15.22
N ILE A 370 17.55 27.26 14.04
CA ILE A 370 18.26 27.10 12.76
C ILE A 370 18.28 28.49 12.07
N ASN A 371 19.47 29.02 11.89
CA ASN A 371 19.65 30.32 11.23
C ASN A 371 18.83 31.46 11.87
N GLY A 372 18.73 31.48 13.22
CA GLY A 372 17.98 32.50 13.95
C GLY A 372 16.46 32.26 14.05
N LYS A 373 15.94 31.20 13.42
CA LYS A 373 14.53 30.81 13.52
C LYS A 373 14.34 29.74 14.60
N LYS A 374 13.37 29.97 15.47
CA LYS A 374 12.92 28.98 16.45
C LYS A 374 11.99 28.00 15.75
N LEU A 375 12.34 26.71 15.78
CA LEU A 375 11.64 25.62 15.10
C LEU A 375 11.38 24.47 16.07
N THR A 376 10.48 23.57 15.72
CA THR A 376 10.17 22.34 16.48
C THR A 376 10.66 21.12 15.73
N ARG A 377 11.52 20.29 16.35
CA ARG A 377 11.99 19.04 15.74
C ARG A 377 10.88 18.05 15.50
N GLU A 378 11.06 17.23 14.45
CA GLU A 378 10.32 15.99 14.26
C GLU A 378 10.57 15.06 15.44
N THR A 379 9.51 14.45 15.96
CA THR A 379 9.58 13.53 17.11
C THR A 379 9.52 12.05 16.68
N ASP A 380 9.13 11.78 15.45
CA ASP A 380 9.20 10.43 14.90
C ASP A 380 10.65 10.01 14.69
N THR A 381 10.90 8.72 14.90
CA THR A 381 12.15 8.07 14.53
C THR A 381 11.96 7.22 13.29
N LEU A 382 13.04 6.98 12.56
CA LEU A 382 13.01 6.08 11.40
C LEU A 382 12.75 4.64 11.83
N ASP A 383 12.01 3.92 11.01
CA ASP A 383 11.90 2.47 11.10
C ASP A 383 13.28 1.83 11.22
N THR A 384 13.43 0.89 12.16
CA THR A 384 14.73 0.21 12.39
C THR A 384 15.23 -0.58 11.19
N PHE A 385 14.33 -0.98 10.28
CA PHE A 385 14.75 -1.58 9.01
C PHE A 385 15.54 -0.61 8.12
N VAL A 386 15.37 0.70 8.27
CA VAL A 386 16.22 1.68 7.59
C VAL A 386 17.67 1.55 8.05
N CYS A 387 17.91 1.31 9.35
CA CYS A 387 19.24 1.10 9.89
C CYS A 387 19.90 -0.15 9.29
N SER A 388 19.14 -1.22 9.10
CA SER A 388 19.64 -2.48 8.54
C SER A 388 19.65 -2.51 7.01
N SER A 389 19.13 -1.51 6.32
CA SER A 389 19.07 -1.48 4.85
C SER A 389 20.40 -1.19 4.17
N TRP A 390 21.39 -0.66 4.89
CA TRP A 390 22.68 -0.25 4.32
C TRP A 390 23.91 -0.67 5.13
N TYR A 391 23.76 -1.41 6.26
CA TYR A 391 24.86 -1.82 7.13
C TYR A 391 25.98 -2.57 6.42
N TYR A 392 25.65 -3.34 5.39
CA TYR A 392 26.63 -4.07 4.59
C TYR A 392 27.58 -3.14 3.83
N LEU A 393 27.14 -1.96 3.40
CA LEU A 393 28.02 -0.93 2.84
C LEU A 393 28.94 -0.36 3.92
N ARG A 394 28.41 -0.18 5.15
CA ARG A 394 29.19 0.30 6.29
C ARG A 394 30.29 -0.70 6.69
N PHE A 395 30.03 -1.99 6.61
CA PHE A 395 31.08 -3.00 6.84
C PHE A 395 32.28 -2.89 5.89
N CYS A 396 32.08 -2.42 4.68
CA CYS A 396 33.16 -2.20 3.73
C CYS A 396 34.08 -1.04 4.17
N SER A 397 33.54 -0.03 4.86
CA SER A 397 34.25 1.18 5.28
C SER A 397 33.86 1.62 6.71
N PRO A 398 34.06 0.79 7.75
CA PRO A 398 33.51 1.04 9.08
C PRO A 398 34.04 2.29 9.78
N LYS A 399 35.24 2.74 9.37
CA LYS A 399 35.95 3.90 9.98
C LYS A 399 35.80 5.18 9.15
N GLU A 400 35.03 5.14 8.04
CA GLU A 400 34.81 6.33 7.22
C GLU A 400 34.03 7.39 8.00
N LYS A 401 34.49 8.65 7.96
CA LYS A 401 33.95 9.75 8.77
C LYS A 401 33.14 10.76 7.95
N GLU A 402 33.49 10.95 6.69
CA GLU A 402 32.89 11.98 5.83
C GLU A 402 31.54 11.51 5.25
N TYR A 403 31.50 10.24 4.83
CA TYR A 403 30.31 9.61 4.28
C TYR A 403 30.08 8.24 4.92
N GLY A 404 28.93 7.63 4.74
CA GLY A 404 28.61 6.35 5.37
C GLY A 404 29.48 5.19 4.91
N PHE A 405 30.08 5.30 3.73
CA PHE A 405 30.96 4.31 3.11
C PHE A 405 31.83 4.98 2.02
N ASN A 406 32.92 4.36 1.65
CA ASN A 406 33.73 4.80 0.51
C ASN A 406 32.95 4.57 -0.79
N LYS A 407 32.95 5.59 -1.65
CA LYS A 407 32.29 5.52 -2.97
C LYS A 407 33.13 4.77 -3.99
#